data_3045d971bd69723d33b83b10c7aee46d
#
_entry.id   3045d971bd69723d33b83b10c7aee46d
#
_cell.length_a   1.000
_cell.length_b   1.000
_cell.length_c   1.000
_cell.angle_alpha   90.00
_cell.angle_beta   90.00
_cell.angle_gamma   90.00
#
_symmetry.space_group_name_H-M   'P 1'
#
loop_
_entity.id
_entity.type
_entity.pdbx_description
1 polymer ?
#
loop_
_entity_poly.entity_id
_entity_poly.type
_entity_poly.pdbx_seq_one_letter_code
_entity_poly.pdbx_strand_id
1 'polypeptide(L)'
;MRIKRTDTTAPRSRGPARRSRIAAVTAGLAAVAALTAPAAVADQTGTAGTYGADQLKAVGEAVLDADVAGTAWNVDPATGRLVVTADSTVPQTEIDRIKESAGADAGALRIERTPGRFSKLISGGDAVYASSWRCSLGFNVRSGDTYYFLTAGHCTDGAGTWWSDSAGNAVLGTTSGSSFPGDDFGIVRYTDPSVTKSGTVGDQDITGAAQATIGMAVTRRGSTTGIHSGTVTSLDATVNYGNGEVVYGLIRTNVCAEPGDSGGPLYSGDQAIGLTSGGSGDCSSGGTTYFQPVTEALSAYGVSVF
;
A
#
# COMPACT_ATOMS: atom_id res chain seq x y z
N MET A 1 5.65 62.54 -8.14
CA MET A 1 5.72 62.90 -6.72
C MET A 1 6.66 61.92 -6.01
N ARG A 2 7.85 62.40 -5.68
CA ARG A 2 8.91 61.67 -4.96
C ARG A 2 8.58 61.64 -3.47
N ILE A 3 8.86 60.51 -2.75
CA ILE A 3 9.26 60.48 -1.32
C ILE A 3 9.68 59.05 -1.03
N LYS A 4 10.88 58.81 -0.83
CA LYS A 4 11.88 58.68 0.24
C LYS A 4 11.89 57.30 0.93
N ARG A 5 13.04 56.64 0.72
CA ARG A 5 13.59 55.51 1.52
C ARG A 5 13.91 56.05 2.94
N THR A 6 13.75 55.17 3.94
CA THR A 6 14.52 55.25 5.19
C THR A 6 15.09 53.88 5.51
N ASP A 7 16.41 53.82 5.42
CA ASP A 7 17.29 52.83 6.06
C ASP A 7 17.22 53.02 7.58
N THR A 8 17.25 51.92 8.33
CA THR A 8 17.71 51.93 9.71
C THR A 8 18.54 50.68 10.00
N THR A 9 19.82 50.94 10.19
CA THR A 9 20.90 50.03 10.53
C THR A 9 20.99 49.79 12.04
N ALA A 10 21.23 48.52 12.45
CA ALA A 10 22.04 47.95 13.53
C ALA A 10 21.93 48.51 14.99
N PRO A 11 22.35 47.76 16.03
CA PRO A 11 23.71 47.26 16.18
C PRO A 11 23.94 45.87 16.81
N ARG A 12 25.14 45.37 16.57
CA ARG A 12 25.78 44.20 17.20
C ARG A 12 26.14 44.48 18.66
N SER A 13 25.97 43.52 19.57
CA SER A 13 26.70 43.48 20.85
C SER A 13 27.55 42.24 20.94
N ARG A 14 28.84 42.47 21.20
CA ARG A 14 29.90 41.50 21.45
C ARG A 14 30.06 41.30 22.95
N GLY A 15 30.39 40.03 23.35
CA GLY A 15 31.37 39.66 24.35
C GLY A 15 30.83 39.10 25.67
N PRO A 16 31.64 38.46 26.51
CA PRO A 16 33.02 38.07 26.31
C PRO A 16 33.34 36.60 26.63
N ALA A 17 34.52 36.18 26.17
CA ALA A 17 35.18 34.95 26.48
C ALA A 17 35.62 34.86 27.94
N ARG A 18 35.50 33.67 28.58
CA ARG A 18 36.27 33.35 29.80
C ARG A 18 37.13 32.14 29.54
N ARG A 19 38.41 32.41 29.72
CA ARG A 19 39.54 31.46 29.74
C ARG A 19 39.74 30.89 31.15
N SER A 20 40.43 29.73 31.20
CA SER A 20 41.28 29.23 32.29
C SER A 20 40.59 28.31 33.31
N ARG A 21 41.13 27.18 33.79
CA ARG A 21 42.55 26.87 34.08
C ARG A 21 42.70 25.35 34.16
N ILE A 22 43.86 24.90 33.70
CA ILE A 22 44.46 23.60 33.93
C ILE A 22 44.92 23.51 35.40
N ALA A 23 44.65 22.37 36.05
CA ALA A 23 45.38 21.97 37.23
C ALA A 23 45.68 20.49 37.16
N ALA A 24 46.97 20.16 36.96
CA ALA A 24 47.54 18.86 37.13
C ALA A 24 47.93 18.70 38.61
N VAL A 25 47.67 17.53 39.18
CA VAL A 25 48.36 17.08 40.42
C VAL A 25 48.69 15.60 40.27
N THR A 26 49.93 15.34 40.58
CA THR A 26 50.72 14.13 40.46
C THR A 26 50.56 13.15 41.62
N ALA A 27 50.72 11.89 41.28
CA ALA A 27 51.44 10.80 41.99
C ALA A 27 51.06 10.40 43.45
N GLY A 28 50.86 9.12 43.60
CA GLY A 28 50.92 8.40 44.87
C GLY A 28 50.96 6.88 44.64
N LEU A 29 52.10 6.29 44.98
CA LEU A 29 52.45 4.88 44.84
C LEU A 29 51.78 3.95 45.90
N ALA A 30 51.49 2.73 45.42
CA ALA A 30 51.69 1.41 46.08
C ALA A 30 50.78 1.02 47.25
N ALA A 31 50.06 -0.09 47.05
CA ALA A 31 50.08 -1.26 47.96
C ALA A 31 49.55 -2.50 47.24
N VAL A 32 50.34 -3.52 47.12
CA VAL A 32 50.00 -4.87 46.67
C VAL A 32 49.21 -5.56 47.78
N ALA A 33 47.96 -5.92 47.52
CA ALA A 33 47.21 -6.91 48.29
C ALA A 33 46.70 -7.99 47.34
N ALA A 34 47.36 -9.14 47.40
CA ALA A 34 46.84 -10.33 46.70
C ALA A 34 45.61 -10.82 47.42
N LEU A 35 44.44 -10.66 46.78
CA LEU A 35 43.23 -11.31 47.16
C LEU A 35 42.83 -12.29 46.04
N THR A 36 42.81 -13.56 46.42
CA THR A 36 42.29 -14.66 45.60
C THR A 36 40.84 -14.37 45.24
N ALA A 37 40.61 -14.01 43.99
CA ALA A 37 39.27 -13.91 43.43
C ALA A 37 38.72 -15.32 43.19
N PRO A 38 37.46 -15.61 43.54
CA PRO A 38 36.79 -16.81 43.07
C PRO A 38 36.66 -16.74 41.56
N ALA A 39 36.88 -17.89 40.90
CA ALA A 39 36.68 -18.03 39.47
C ALA A 39 35.23 -17.57 39.10
N ALA A 40 35.15 -16.42 38.47
CA ALA A 40 33.90 -16.02 37.80
C ALA A 40 33.66 -17.06 36.72
N VAL A 41 32.55 -17.77 36.83
CA VAL A 41 31.97 -18.55 35.76
C VAL A 41 31.78 -17.56 34.63
N ALA A 42 32.58 -17.67 33.58
CA ALA A 42 32.38 -16.92 32.36
C ALA A 42 30.98 -17.31 31.84
N ASP A 43 30.05 -16.40 32.01
CA ASP A 43 28.82 -16.42 31.29
C ASP A 43 29.19 -16.43 29.80
N GLN A 44 28.95 -17.56 29.14
CA GLN A 44 29.14 -17.70 27.72
C GLN A 44 28.04 -16.85 27.03
N THR A 45 28.24 -15.53 27.02
CA THR A 45 27.61 -14.71 26.01
C THR A 45 28.23 -15.15 24.69
N GLY A 46 27.55 -16.08 24.04
CA GLY A 46 27.91 -16.56 22.71
C GLY A 46 28.14 -15.35 21.82
N THR A 47 29.35 -15.19 21.37
CA THR A 47 29.68 -14.30 20.25
C THR A 47 28.67 -14.57 19.17
N ALA A 48 27.83 -13.56 18.85
CA ALA A 48 26.92 -13.64 17.72
C ALA A 48 27.76 -13.99 16.49
N GLY A 49 27.67 -15.24 16.04
CA GLY A 49 28.39 -15.70 14.86
C GLY A 49 27.93 -14.86 13.69
N THR A 50 28.87 -14.19 13.04
CA THR A 50 28.58 -13.51 11.76
C THR A 50 28.44 -14.59 10.70
N TYR A 51 27.20 -14.76 10.23
CA TYR A 51 26.90 -15.66 9.12
C TYR A 51 27.27 -15.00 7.79
N GLY A 52 27.93 -15.75 6.89
CA GLY A 52 28.30 -15.26 5.56
C GLY A 52 27.07 -15.01 4.66
N ALA A 53 27.22 -14.13 3.67
CA ALA A 53 26.13 -13.80 2.75
C ALA A 53 25.57 -15.03 2.03
N ASP A 54 26.44 -15.96 1.58
CA ASP A 54 26.03 -17.20 0.91
C ASP A 54 25.27 -18.14 1.86
N GLN A 55 25.69 -18.19 3.13
CA GLN A 55 25.01 -18.97 4.17
C GLN A 55 23.61 -18.40 4.45
N LEU A 56 23.49 -17.08 4.62
CA LEU A 56 22.20 -16.41 4.82
C LEU A 56 21.26 -16.58 3.61
N LYS A 57 21.83 -16.58 2.41
CA LYS A 57 21.07 -16.87 1.18
C LYS A 57 20.55 -18.30 1.19
N ALA A 58 21.40 -19.29 1.47
CA ALA A 58 21.01 -20.70 1.53
C ALA A 58 19.92 -20.96 2.59
N VAL A 59 20.02 -20.30 3.75
CA VAL A 59 18.97 -20.37 4.79
C VAL A 59 17.67 -19.72 4.31
N GLY A 60 17.75 -18.59 3.59
CA GLY A 60 16.57 -17.96 2.98
C GLY A 60 15.88 -18.86 1.94
N GLU A 61 16.64 -19.57 1.13
CA GLU A 61 16.13 -20.58 0.19
C GLU A 61 15.47 -21.74 0.94
N ALA A 62 16.06 -22.23 2.03
CA ALA A 62 15.48 -23.27 2.86
C ALA A 62 14.15 -22.84 3.52
N VAL A 63 14.02 -21.55 3.93
CA VAL A 63 12.75 -21.00 4.42
C VAL A 63 11.70 -20.95 3.31
N LEU A 64 12.10 -20.57 2.09
CA LEU A 64 11.21 -20.56 0.92
C LEU A 64 10.73 -21.98 0.58
N ASP A 65 11.64 -22.96 0.56
CA ASP A 65 11.34 -24.37 0.26
C ASP A 65 10.44 -25.02 1.32
N ALA A 66 10.49 -24.52 2.55
CA ALA A 66 9.56 -24.93 3.59
C ALA A 66 8.11 -24.54 3.28
N ASP A 67 7.87 -23.55 2.39
CA ASP A 67 6.56 -23.11 1.89
C ASP A 67 5.51 -22.93 3.02
N VAL A 68 5.88 -22.18 4.06
CA VAL A 68 4.99 -21.91 5.20
C VAL A 68 4.27 -20.60 4.99
N ALA A 69 2.98 -20.65 4.70
CA ALA A 69 2.13 -19.48 4.58
C ALA A 69 2.09 -18.69 5.90
N GLY A 70 1.99 -17.35 5.82
CA GLY A 70 2.00 -16.48 7.00
C GLY A 70 3.39 -16.13 7.52
N THR A 71 4.42 -16.27 6.68
CA THR A 71 5.80 -15.90 7.03
C THR A 71 6.36 -14.84 6.10
N ALA A 72 7.26 -14.02 6.65
CA ALA A 72 8.10 -13.07 5.90
C ALA A 72 9.50 -13.12 6.49
N TRP A 73 10.55 -12.86 5.68
CA TRP A 73 11.92 -12.88 6.20
C TRP A 73 12.83 -11.84 5.55
N ASN A 74 13.80 -11.42 6.33
CA ASN A 74 14.87 -10.51 5.90
C ASN A 74 16.12 -10.74 6.71
N VAL A 75 17.26 -10.30 6.19
CA VAL A 75 18.49 -10.25 6.98
C VAL A 75 18.45 -9.00 7.85
N ASP A 76 18.59 -9.18 9.17
CA ASP A 76 18.75 -8.09 10.12
C ASP A 76 20.21 -7.61 10.10
N PRO A 77 20.48 -6.38 9.66
CA PRO A 77 21.85 -5.88 9.58
C PRO A 77 22.53 -5.69 10.94
N ALA A 78 21.77 -5.58 12.03
CA ALA A 78 22.31 -5.41 13.37
C ALA A 78 22.83 -6.72 13.96
N THR A 79 22.19 -7.84 13.64
CA THR A 79 22.54 -9.15 14.20
C THR A 79 23.20 -10.08 13.17
N GLY A 80 23.15 -9.74 11.87
CA GLY A 80 23.66 -10.59 10.80
C GLY A 80 22.91 -11.93 10.68
N ARG A 81 21.66 -12.00 11.13
CA ARG A 81 20.82 -13.20 11.09
C ARG A 81 19.65 -13.02 10.13
N LEU A 82 19.12 -14.13 9.64
CA LEU A 82 17.86 -14.17 8.92
C LEU A 82 16.71 -14.17 9.94
N VAL A 83 15.98 -13.05 10.01
CA VAL A 83 14.77 -12.94 10.85
C VAL A 83 13.60 -13.45 10.04
N VAL A 84 12.91 -14.45 10.54
CA VAL A 84 11.64 -14.96 10.00
C VAL A 84 10.53 -14.48 10.92
N THR A 85 9.70 -13.59 10.41
CA THR A 85 8.49 -13.12 11.09
C THR A 85 7.35 -14.03 10.72
N ALA A 86 6.75 -14.67 11.71
CA ALA A 86 5.58 -15.54 11.56
C ALA A 86 4.34 -14.86 12.15
N ASP A 87 3.27 -14.83 11.39
CA ASP A 87 2.00 -14.26 11.83
C ASP A 87 1.26 -15.18 12.84
N SER A 88 0.10 -14.73 13.34
CA SER A 88 -0.65 -15.46 14.36
C SER A 88 -1.24 -16.79 13.88
N THR A 89 -1.33 -17.01 12.57
CA THR A 89 -1.91 -18.23 11.98
C THR A 89 -0.89 -19.37 11.84
N VAL A 90 0.41 -19.07 11.94
CA VAL A 90 1.48 -20.07 11.79
C VAL A 90 1.60 -20.90 13.07
N PRO A 91 1.28 -22.20 13.06
CA PRO A 91 1.40 -23.04 14.26
C PRO A 91 2.87 -23.36 14.57
N GLN A 92 3.15 -23.82 15.79
CA GLN A 92 4.52 -24.12 16.21
C GLN A 92 5.16 -25.23 15.36
N THR A 93 4.38 -26.20 14.90
CA THR A 93 4.85 -27.29 14.01
C THR A 93 5.42 -26.77 12.70
N GLU A 94 4.84 -25.71 12.14
CA GLU A 94 5.37 -25.07 10.94
C GLU A 94 6.66 -24.28 11.20
N ILE A 95 6.77 -23.65 12.37
CA ILE A 95 8.03 -23.03 12.81
C ILE A 95 9.15 -24.06 12.94
N ASP A 96 8.83 -25.24 13.49
CA ASP A 96 9.80 -26.33 13.64
C ASP A 96 10.20 -26.89 12.27
N ARG A 97 9.27 -26.98 11.33
CA ARG A 97 9.55 -27.34 9.93
C ARG A 97 10.53 -26.36 9.25
N ILE A 98 10.33 -25.05 9.43
CA ILE A 98 11.28 -24.04 8.93
C ILE A 98 12.69 -24.26 9.50
N LYS A 99 12.81 -24.53 10.80
CA LYS A 99 14.11 -24.80 11.43
C LYS A 99 14.76 -26.09 10.92
N GLU A 100 13.95 -27.12 10.73
CA GLU A 100 14.41 -28.40 10.17
C GLU A 100 14.91 -28.24 8.73
N SER A 101 14.23 -27.45 7.91
CA SER A 101 14.66 -27.15 6.54
C SER A 101 16.00 -26.42 6.48
N ALA A 102 16.28 -25.54 7.46
CA ALA A 102 17.58 -24.86 7.58
C ALA A 102 18.71 -25.78 8.10
N GLY A 103 18.39 -26.93 8.65
CA GLY A 103 19.34 -27.96 9.07
C GLY A 103 20.46 -27.44 10.00
N ALA A 104 21.72 -27.65 9.60
CA ALA A 104 22.90 -27.23 10.38
C ALA A 104 22.98 -25.70 10.55
N ASP A 105 22.39 -24.94 9.63
CA ASP A 105 22.38 -23.49 9.61
C ASP A 105 21.18 -22.86 10.35
N ALA A 106 20.35 -23.66 11.03
CA ALA A 106 19.22 -23.16 11.82
C ALA A 106 19.62 -22.11 12.88
N GLY A 107 20.88 -22.10 13.32
CA GLY A 107 21.44 -21.06 14.19
C GLY A 107 21.45 -19.66 13.56
N ALA A 108 21.43 -19.55 12.24
CA ALA A 108 21.33 -18.29 11.52
C ALA A 108 19.91 -17.72 11.51
N LEU A 109 18.90 -18.53 11.84
CA LEU A 109 17.51 -18.10 11.95
C LEU A 109 17.23 -17.41 13.28
N ARG A 110 16.41 -16.38 13.23
CA ARG A 110 15.70 -15.80 14.37
C ARG A 110 14.23 -15.77 14.04
N ILE A 111 13.41 -16.42 14.85
CA ILE A 111 11.96 -16.44 14.65
C ILE A 111 11.32 -15.35 15.51
N GLU A 112 10.51 -14.50 14.89
CA GLU A 112 9.70 -13.50 15.56
C GLU A 112 8.22 -13.77 15.30
N ARG A 113 7.37 -13.45 16.26
CA ARG A 113 5.91 -13.52 16.12
C ARG A 113 5.35 -12.13 15.95
N THR A 114 4.41 -11.99 15.00
CA THR A 114 3.63 -10.78 14.86
C THR A 114 2.14 -11.06 15.07
N PRO A 115 1.38 -10.16 15.71
CA PRO A 115 -0.07 -10.27 15.76
C PRO A 115 -0.68 -10.02 14.37
N GLY A 116 -1.92 -10.52 14.17
CA GLY A 116 -2.61 -10.41 12.89
C GLY A 116 -2.22 -11.51 11.90
N ARG A 117 -2.54 -11.30 10.63
CA ARG A 117 -2.28 -12.24 9.53
C ARG A 117 -1.64 -11.49 8.37
N PHE A 118 -0.62 -12.09 7.76
CA PHE A 118 -0.11 -11.59 6.48
C PHE A 118 -1.14 -11.86 5.38
N SER A 119 -1.68 -10.80 4.82
CA SER A 119 -2.60 -10.87 3.70
C SER A 119 -2.21 -9.82 2.66
N LYS A 120 -2.52 -10.11 1.41
CA LYS A 120 -2.40 -9.08 0.37
C LYS A 120 -3.40 -7.98 0.71
N LEU A 121 -2.93 -6.74 0.72
CA LEU A 121 -3.80 -5.57 0.79
C LEU A 121 -4.52 -5.47 -0.55
N ILE A 122 -5.84 -5.25 -0.53
CA ILE A 122 -6.58 -4.94 -1.73
C ILE A 122 -6.78 -3.42 -1.83
N SER A 123 -6.35 -2.84 -2.92
CA SER A 123 -6.32 -1.40 -3.16
C SER A 123 -6.95 -1.02 -4.49
N GLY A 124 -7.20 0.27 -4.72
CA GLY A 124 -7.69 0.77 -5.99
C GLY A 124 -6.82 0.35 -7.17
N GLY A 125 -7.44 -0.09 -8.24
CA GLY A 125 -6.80 -0.61 -9.45
C GLY A 125 -6.49 -2.10 -9.44
N ASP A 126 -6.70 -2.82 -8.34
CA ASP A 126 -6.50 -4.27 -8.28
C ASP A 126 -7.59 -5.00 -9.07
N ALA A 127 -7.24 -6.17 -9.60
CA ALA A 127 -8.21 -7.00 -10.31
C ALA A 127 -9.29 -7.53 -9.36
N VAL A 128 -10.52 -7.40 -9.77
CA VAL A 128 -11.69 -8.00 -9.12
C VAL A 128 -12.46 -8.83 -10.14
N TYR A 129 -12.89 -10.00 -9.72
CA TYR A 129 -13.49 -11.00 -10.61
C TYR A 129 -14.94 -11.24 -10.23
N ALA A 130 -15.82 -11.23 -11.22
CA ALA A 130 -17.15 -11.82 -11.15
C ALA A 130 -17.11 -13.21 -11.79
N SER A 131 -18.27 -13.89 -11.90
CA SER A 131 -18.30 -15.28 -12.36
C SER A 131 -17.73 -15.51 -13.77
N SER A 132 -17.79 -14.53 -14.66
CA SER A 132 -17.40 -14.67 -16.06
C SER A 132 -16.61 -13.48 -16.63
N TRP A 133 -16.36 -12.45 -15.85
CA TRP A 133 -15.56 -11.29 -16.28
C TRP A 133 -14.68 -10.73 -15.17
N ARG A 134 -13.73 -9.90 -15.57
CA ARG A 134 -12.82 -9.18 -14.69
C ARG A 134 -13.00 -7.67 -14.87
N CYS A 135 -13.00 -6.97 -13.75
CA CYS A 135 -12.94 -5.52 -13.68
C CYS A 135 -11.79 -5.10 -12.75
N SER A 136 -11.70 -3.81 -12.48
CA SER A 136 -10.76 -3.23 -11.53
C SER A 136 -11.53 -2.65 -10.34
N LEU A 137 -10.98 -2.78 -9.14
CA LEU A 137 -11.45 -2.08 -7.97
C LEU A 137 -11.22 -0.59 -8.15
N GLY A 138 -12.24 0.23 -7.95
CA GLY A 138 -12.14 1.68 -7.97
C GLY A 138 -11.50 2.21 -6.69
N PHE A 139 -12.33 2.43 -5.70
CA PHE A 139 -11.88 2.91 -4.38
C PHE A 139 -12.47 2.05 -3.28
N ASN A 140 -11.67 1.77 -2.25
CA ASN A 140 -12.19 1.29 -1.00
C ASN A 140 -12.91 2.42 -0.27
N VAL A 141 -14.10 2.15 0.21
CA VAL A 141 -14.98 3.13 0.86
C VAL A 141 -15.64 2.52 2.09
N ARG A 142 -16.15 3.37 2.97
CA ARG A 142 -16.87 2.91 4.18
C ARG A 142 -18.09 3.76 4.51
N SER A 143 -19.02 3.15 5.24
CA SER A 143 -20.10 3.82 5.95
C SER A 143 -20.10 3.30 7.39
N GLY A 144 -19.68 4.13 8.35
CA GLY A 144 -19.37 3.67 9.72
C GLY A 144 -18.30 2.58 9.70
N ASP A 145 -18.60 1.43 10.30
CA ASP A 145 -17.71 0.27 10.39
C ASP A 145 -17.89 -0.74 9.24
N THR A 146 -18.75 -0.41 8.27
CA THR A 146 -18.98 -1.30 7.12
C THR A 146 -18.16 -0.85 5.94
N TYR A 147 -17.41 -1.80 5.38
CA TYR A 147 -16.50 -1.57 4.27
C TYR A 147 -17.07 -2.08 2.95
N TYR A 148 -16.77 -1.34 1.91
CA TYR A 148 -17.18 -1.62 0.54
C TYR A 148 -16.03 -1.26 -0.40
N PHE A 149 -16.17 -1.65 -1.66
CA PHE A 149 -15.43 -1.03 -2.75
C PHE A 149 -16.38 -0.56 -3.85
N LEU A 150 -15.98 0.51 -4.53
CA LEU A 150 -16.63 1.00 -5.74
C LEU A 150 -15.96 0.39 -6.95
N THR A 151 -16.75 0.16 -8.00
CA THR A 151 -16.31 -0.23 -9.35
C THR A 151 -17.32 0.32 -10.38
N ALA A 152 -17.20 -0.02 -11.65
CA ALA A 152 -18.18 0.41 -12.65
C ALA A 152 -19.54 -0.27 -12.46
N GLY A 153 -20.60 0.41 -12.88
CA GLY A 153 -21.95 -0.13 -12.86
C GLY A 153 -22.13 -1.31 -13.81
N HIS A 154 -21.61 -1.19 -15.04
CA HIS A 154 -21.61 -2.29 -16.01
C HIS A 154 -20.83 -3.53 -15.52
N CYS A 155 -19.91 -3.38 -14.57
CA CYS A 155 -19.24 -4.51 -13.91
C CYS A 155 -20.15 -5.20 -12.90
N THR A 156 -21.01 -4.45 -12.20
CA THR A 156 -21.87 -4.95 -11.12
C THR A 156 -23.24 -5.39 -11.60
N ASP A 157 -23.65 -4.97 -12.79
CA ASP A 157 -24.91 -5.38 -13.38
C ASP A 157 -24.94 -6.91 -13.62
N GLY A 158 -25.87 -7.58 -12.96
CA GLY A 158 -25.97 -9.04 -12.96
C GLY A 158 -24.90 -9.79 -12.17
N ALA A 159 -23.92 -9.10 -11.56
CA ALA A 159 -22.90 -9.72 -10.72
C ALA A 159 -23.39 -9.92 -9.28
N GLY A 160 -23.23 -11.11 -8.73
CA GLY A 160 -23.55 -11.42 -7.33
C GLY A 160 -22.32 -11.37 -6.42
N THR A 161 -21.45 -12.35 -6.56
CA THR A 161 -20.24 -12.52 -5.73
C THR A 161 -18.99 -12.04 -6.47
N TRP A 162 -18.04 -11.50 -5.69
CA TRP A 162 -16.77 -10.97 -6.18
C TRP A 162 -15.59 -11.64 -5.50
N TRP A 163 -14.52 -11.89 -6.26
CA TRP A 163 -13.30 -12.56 -5.85
C TRP A 163 -12.06 -11.71 -6.17
N SER A 164 -11.00 -11.90 -5.40
CA SER A 164 -9.69 -11.31 -5.71
C SER A 164 -8.82 -12.16 -6.63
N ASP A 165 -9.26 -13.36 -6.96
CA ASP A 165 -8.57 -14.28 -7.87
C ASP A 165 -9.51 -14.85 -8.94
N SER A 166 -8.95 -15.20 -10.09
CA SER A 166 -9.69 -15.72 -11.23
C SER A 166 -10.23 -17.15 -11.05
N ALA A 167 -9.74 -17.88 -10.03
CA ALA A 167 -10.19 -19.24 -9.71
C ALA A 167 -11.43 -19.26 -8.79
N GLY A 168 -11.83 -18.07 -8.25
CA GLY A 168 -12.99 -17.97 -7.38
C GLY A 168 -12.77 -18.52 -5.95
N ASN A 169 -11.52 -18.60 -5.50
CA ASN A 169 -11.19 -19.14 -4.18
C ASN A 169 -11.20 -18.08 -3.07
N ALA A 170 -10.84 -16.84 -3.39
CA ALA A 170 -10.71 -15.74 -2.44
C ALA A 170 -11.87 -14.74 -2.58
N VAL A 171 -12.95 -14.99 -1.86
CA VAL A 171 -14.14 -14.14 -1.87
C VAL A 171 -13.82 -12.78 -1.26
N LEU A 172 -14.21 -11.71 -1.93
CA LEU A 172 -14.17 -10.34 -1.44
C LEU A 172 -15.51 -9.95 -0.81
N GLY A 173 -16.60 -10.17 -1.54
CA GLY A 173 -17.90 -9.72 -1.10
C GLY A 173 -19.00 -9.93 -2.13
N THR A 174 -20.10 -9.19 -1.93
CA THR A 174 -21.28 -9.27 -2.79
C THR A 174 -21.72 -7.88 -3.26
N THR A 175 -22.24 -7.80 -4.48
CA THR A 175 -22.85 -6.58 -5.01
C THR A 175 -23.97 -6.10 -4.08
N SER A 176 -23.93 -4.82 -3.71
CA SER A 176 -24.92 -4.17 -2.85
C SER A 176 -25.69 -3.07 -3.60
N GLY A 177 -25.22 -2.66 -4.76
CA GLY A 177 -25.87 -1.69 -5.62
C GLY A 177 -25.18 -1.59 -6.97
N SER A 178 -25.98 -1.25 -7.98
CA SER A 178 -25.53 -1.03 -9.36
C SER A 178 -26.36 0.08 -9.98
N SER A 179 -25.71 0.99 -10.70
CA SER A 179 -26.37 2.01 -11.54
C SER A 179 -25.75 1.92 -12.93
N PHE A 180 -26.51 1.31 -13.84
CA PHE A 180 -26.16 1.15 -15.25
C PHE A 180 -27.40 0.63 -16.02
N PRO A 181 -27.70 1.15 -17.22
CA PRO A 181 -27.15 2.35 -17.84
C PRO A 181 -27.70 3.64 -17.21
N GLY A 182 -27.31 4.78 -17.74
CA GLY A 182 -27.62 6.11 -17.21
C GLY A 182 -26.40 6.68 -16.53
N ASP A 183 -26.04 6.10 -15.38
CA ASP A 183 -24.74 6.22 -14.72
C ASP A 183 -23.91 4.96 -14.98
N ASP A 184 -22.66 4.94 -14.47
CA ASP A 184 -21.80 3.76 -14.54
C ASP A 184 -20.99 3.56 -13.25
N PHE A 185 -21.68 3.32 -12.13
CA PHE A 185 -21.07 3.03 -10.86
C PHE A 185 -21.79 1.90 -10.12
N GLY A 186 -21.01 1.10 -9.40
CA GLY A 186 -21.51 0.03 -8.56
C GLY A 186 -20.75 -0.07 -7.25
N ILE A 187 -21.38 -0.71 -6.27
CA ILE A 187 -20.83 -0.91 -4.95
C ILE A 187 -20.91 -2.38 -4.53
N VAL A 188 -19.80 -2.86 -3.98
CA VAL A 188 -19.66 -4.22 -3.46
C VAL A 188 -19.34 -4.17 -1.98
N ARG A 189 -20.15 -4.85 -1.16
CA ARG A 189 -19.91 -4.97 0.27
C ARG A 189 -18.92 -6.09 0.54
N TYR A 190 -17.90 -5.80 1.30
CA TYR A 190 -17.00 -6.84 1.81
C TYR A 190 -17.72 -7.76 2.77
N THR A 191 -17.60 -9.07 2.55
CA THR A 191 -18.20 -10.11 3.40
C THR A 191 -17.15 -10.89 4.19
N ASP A 192 -15.91 -10.93 3.71
CA ASP A 192 -14.79 -11.55 4.42
C ASP A 192 -14.05 -10.48 5.27
N PRO A 193 -14.14 -10.58 6.61
CA PRO A 193 -13.43 -9.65 7.50
C PRO A 193 -11.91 -9.79 7.45
N SER A 194 -11.39 -10.92 6.98
CA SER A 194 -9.95 -11.18 6.88
C SER A 194 -9.27 -10.42 5.72
N VAL A 195 -10.04 -9.93 4.76
CA VAL A 195 -9.53 -9.08 3.69
C VAL A 195 -9.09 -7.74 4.27
N THR A 196 -7.81 -7.42 4.12
CA THR A 196 -7.28 -6.11 4.54
C THR A 196 -7.51 -5.08 3.42
N LYS A 197 -8.35 -4.10 3.70
CA LYS A 197 -8.73 -3.02 2.78
C LYS A 197 -7.75 -1.86 2.98
N SER A 198 -7.17 -1.37 1.89
CA SER A 198 -6.31 -0.18 1.92
C SER A 198 -7.07 1.01 1.33
N GLY A 199 -6.99 2.18 1.97
CA GLY A 199 -7.49 3.46 1.43
C GLY A 199 -6.65 4.00 0.27
N THR A 200 -5.72 3.20 -0.27
CA THR A 200 -4.78 3.62 -1.30
C THR A 200 -5.19 3.19 -2.71
N VAL A 201 -4.57 3.81 -3.71
CA VAL A 201 -4.52 3.36 -5.11
C VAL A 201 -3.05 3.01 -5.42
N GLY A 202 -2.71 1.73 -5.37
CA GLY A 202 -1.30 1.34 -5.29
C GLY A 202 -0.65 1.94 -4.04
N ASP A 203 0.44 2.70 -4.24
CA ASP A 203 1.16 3.38 -3.14
C ASP A 203 0.60 4.79 -2.84
N GLN A 204 -0.36 5.28 -3.62
CA GLN A 204 -0.97 6.60 -3.42
C GLN A 204 -2.08 6.52 -2.39
N ASP A 205 -1.93 7.22 -1.28
CA ASP A 205 -2.97 7.40 -0.25
C ASP A 205 -4.09 8.30 -0.77
N ILE A 206 -5.36 7.92 -0.54
CA ILE A 206 -6.55 8.66 -1.00
C ILE A 206 -7.33 9.14 0.22
N THR A 207 -7.21 10.41 0.52
CA THR A 207 -7.76 11.01 1.75
C THR A 207 -9.09 11.73 1.55
N GLY A 208 -9.49 11.95 0.28
CA GLY A 208 -10.72 12.66 -0.06
C GLY A 208 -11.20 12.39 -1.47
N ALA A 209 -12.26 13.08 -1.86
CA ALA A 209 -12.80 13.08 -3.20
C ALA A 209 -13.06 14.50 -3.68
N ALA A 210 -12.83 14.77 -4.95
CA ALA A 210 -13.06 16.07 -5.56
C ALA A 210 -13.75 15.93 -6.93
N GLN A 211 -14.38 17.02 -7.36
CA GLN A 211 -14.91 17.11 -8.71
C GLN A 211 -13.77 17.39 -9.71
N ALA A 212 -13.88 16.80 -10.88
CA ALA A 212 -12.95 17.06 -11.97
C ALA A 212 -13.10 18.50 -12.49
N THR A 213 -11.99 19.08 -12.94
CA THR A 213 -11.97 20.33 -13.69
C THR A 213 -11.19 20.17 -14.99
N ILE A 214 -11.58 20.87 -16.05
CA ILE A 214 -10.87 20.81 -17.33
C ILE A 214 -9.42 21.27 -17.13
N GLY A 215 -8.47 20.49 -17.67
CA GLY A 215 -7.04 20.71 -17.50
C GLY A 215 -6.44 20.08 -16.24
N MET A 216 -7.25 19.49 -15.34
CA MET A 216 -6.75 18.78 -14.16
C MET A 216 -5.85 17.63 -14.59
N ALA A 217 -4.64 17.58 -14.00
CA ALA A 217 -3.75 16.44 -14.14
C ALA A 217 -4.32 15.25 -13.35
N VAL A 218 -4.44 14.11 -14.00
CA VAL A 218 -5.05 12.91 -13.42
C VAL A 218 -4.23 11.67 -13.73
N THR A 219 -4.33 10.69 -12.85
CA THR A 219 -3.72 9.38 -13.00
C THR A 219 -4.81 8.31 -12.82
N ARG A 220 -4.77 7.30 -13.68
CA ARG A 220 -5.61 6.10 -13.58
C ARG A 220 -4.75 4.88 -13.23
N ARG A 221 -5.28 3.99 -12.42
CA ARG A 221 -4.75 2.65 -12.23
C ARG A 221 -5.80 1.61 -12.63
N GLY A 222 -5.39 0.61 -13.41
CA GLY A 222 -6.26 -0.48 -13.81
C GLY A 222 -5.54 -1.82 -13.82
N SER A 223 -6.29 -2.89 -13.72
CA SER A 223 -5.76 -4.24 -13.54
C SER A 223 -5.16 -4.85 -14.82
N THR A 224 -5.45 -4.27 -15.97
CA THR A 224 -4.92 -4.71 -17.27
C THR A 224 -3.65 -3.95 -17.63
N THR A 225 -3.70 -2.62 -17.63
CA THR A 225 -2.63 -1.79 -18.18
C THR A 225 -1.80 -1.07 -17.11
N GLY A 226 -2.13 -1.22 -15.82
CA GLY A 226 -1.40 -0.58 -14.74
C GLY A 226 -1.68 0.91 -14.63
N ILE A 227 -0.66 1.74 -14.46
CA ILE A 227 -0.77 3.17 -14.16
C ILE A 227 -0.50 4.00 -15.41
N HIS A 228 -1.44 4.88 -15.74
CA HIS A 228 -1.32 5.86 -16.82
C HIS A 228 -1.83 7.22 -16.37
N SER A 229 -1.16 8.28 -16.84
CA SER A 229 -1.50 9.67 -16.47
C SER A 229 -1.89 10.48 -17.70
N GLY A 230 -2.62 11.56 -17.47
CA GLY A 230 -3.03 12.50 -18.51
C GLY A 230 -3.77 13.69 -17.89
N THR A 231 -4.71 14.23 -18.64
CA THR A 231 -5.48 15.40 -18.24
C THR A 231 -6.97 15.24 -18.56
N VAL A 232 -7.80 15.88 -17.76
CA VAL A 232 -9.23 16.04 -18.05
C VAL A 232 -9.39 17.00 -19.25
N THR A 233 -10.07 16.53 -20.29
CA THR A 233 -10.25 17.28 -21.54
C THR A 233 -11.67 17.84 -21.72
N SER A 234 -12.67 17.23 -21.08
CA SER A 234 -14.06 17.69 -21.07
C SER A 234 -14.80 17.12 -19.88
N LEU A 235 -15.90 17.73 -19.52
CA LEU A 235 -16.86 17.29 -18.52
C LEU A 235 -18.23 17.10 -19.16
N ASP A 236 -19.13 16.46 -18.43
CA ASP A 236 -20.52 16.24 -18.84
C ASP A 236 -20.64 15.55 -20.21
N ALA A 237 -19.75 14.59 -20.47
CA ALA A 237 -19.75 13.82 -21.69
C ALA A 237 -20.81 12.71 -21.65
N THR A 238 -21.42 12.44 -22.81
CA THR A 238 -22.34 11.31 -22.99
C THR A 238 -21.67 10.28 -23.89
N VAL A 239 -21.71 9.01 -23.47
CA VAL A 239 -21.23 7.88 -24.26
C VAL A 239 -22.38 6.92 -24.54
N ASN A 240 -22.54 6.55 -25.79
CA ASN A 240 -23.46 5.49 -26.21
C ASN A 240 -22.66 4.24 -26.59
N TYR A 241 -22.71 3.22 -25.73
CA TYR A 241 -22.07 1.94 -25.95
C TYR A 241 -22.86 0.98 -26.87
N GLY A 242 -24.05 1.40 -27.33
CA GLY A 242 -24.95 0.58 -28.14
C GLY A 242 -25.97 -0.17 -27.29
N ASN A 243 -26.90 -0.89 -27.94
CA ASN A 243 -27.90 -1.74 -27.28
C ASN A 243 -28.77 -1.03 -26.21
N GLY A 244 -28.86 0.30 -26.23
CA GLY A 244 -29.53 1.08 -25.20
C GLY A 244 -28.66 1.47 -24.00
N GLU A 245 -27.40 1.09 -23.99
CA GLU A 245 -26.46 1.41 -22.94
C GLU A 245 -25.86 2.81 -23.17
N VAL A 246 -26.54 3.83 -22.67
CA VAL A 246 -26.10 5.23 -22.74
C VAL A 246 -25.78 5.71 -21.34
N VAL A 247 -24.60 6.31 -21.17
CA VAL A 247 -24.10 6.86 -19.89
C VAL A 247 -23.84 8.34 -20.04
N TYR A 248 -24.28 9.13 -19.07
CA TYR A 248 -24.27 10.59 -19.09
C TYR A 248 -23.31 11.15 -18.02
N GLY A 249 -23.02 12.45 -18.10
CA GLY A 249 -22.28 13.17 -17.06
C GLY A 249 -20.80 12.78 -16.90
N LEU A 250 -20.22 12.08 -17.87
CA LEU A 250 -18.90 11.51 -17.75
C LEU A 250 -17.75 12.55 -17.87
N ILE A 251 -16.67 12.28 -17.14
CA ILE A 251 -15.39 12.98 -17.27
C ILE A 251 -14.64 12.38 -18.46
N ARG A 252 -14.28 13.21 -19.46
CA ARG A 252 -13.44 12.78 -20.57
C ARG A 252 -11.99 13.16 -20.33
N THR A 253 -11.09 12.23 -20.61
CA THR A 253 -9.63 12.42 -20.48
C THR A 253 -8.88 11.98 -21.73
N ASN A 254 -7.59 12.28 -21.81
CA ASN A 254 -6.66 11.70 -22.77
C ASN A 254 -5.82 10.55 -22.16
N VAL A 255 -6.23 10.02 -21.04
CA VAL A 255 -5.64 8.80 -20.45
C VAL A 255 -6.12 7.58 -21.24
N CYS A 256 -5.25 6.62 -21.51
CA CYS A 256 -5.64 5.35 -22.13
C CYS A 256 -6.25 4.38 -21.11
N ALA A 257 -7.06 3.44 -21.60
CA ALA A 257 -7.55 2.27 -20.85
C ALA A 257 -7.87 1.14 -21.84
N GLU A 258 -7.83 -0.10 -21.33
CA GLU A 258 -8.14 -1.30 -22.10
C GLU A 258 -9.14 -2.19 -21.35
N PRO A 259 -9.76 -3.19 -22.01
CA PRO A 259 -10.71 -4.09 -21.37
C PRO A 259 -10.13 -4.73 -20.09
N GLY A 260 -10.92 -4.69 -19.02
CA GLY A 260 -10.52 -5.10 -17.67
C GLY A 260 -10.06 -3.97 -16.75
N ASP A 261 -9.73 -2.79 -17.30
CA ASP A 261 -9.48 -1.57 -16.51
C ASP A 261 -10.79 -0.92 -16.02
N SER A 262 -11.94 -1.37 -16.51
CA SER A 262 -13.29 -0.94 -16.10
C SER A 262 -13.45 -0.89 -14.59
N GLY A 263 -14.01 0.18 -14.07
CA GLY A 263 -14.20 0.44 -12.65
C GLY A 263 -12.96 0.94 -11.93
N GLY A 264 -11.77 0.85 -12.53
CA GLY A 264 -10.53 1.31 -11.93
C GLY A 264 -10.53 2.81 -11.62
N PRO A 265 -9.76 3.25 -10.59
CA PRO A 265 -9.79 4.61 -10.08
C PRO A 265 -9.09 5.60 -10.99
N LEU A 266 -9.67 6.78 -11.13
CA LEU A 266 -9.06 8.02 -11.58
C LEU A 266 -8.84 8.92 -10.36
N TYR A 267 -7.63 9.42 -10.16
CA TYR A 267 -7.29 10.25 -9.02
C TYR A 267 -6.38 11.42 -9.42
N SER A 268 -6.31 12.44 -8.56
CA SER A 268 -5.41 13.60 -8.70
C SER A 268 -4.81 13.89 -7.32
N GLY A 269 -3.50 13.66 -7.16
CA GLY A 269 -2.88 13.68 -5.84
C GLY A 269 -3.53 12.66 -4.91
N ASP A 270 -4.02 13.11 -3.77
CA ASP A 270 -4.73 12.31 -2.77
C ASP A 270 -6.26 12.31 -2.91
N GLN A 271 -6.78 12.86 -4.03
CA GLN A 271 -8.23 12.99 -4.26
C GLN A 271 -8.74 11.95 -5.26
N ALA A 272 -9.77 11.22 -4.87
CA ALA A 272 -10.56 10.39 -5.76
C ALA A 272 -11.37 11.28 -6.72
N ILE A 273 -11.34 10.99 -8.03
CA ILE A 273 -11.98 11.80 -9.06
C ILE A 273 -13.06 11.01 -9.82
N GLY A 274 -12.77 9.78 -10.25
CA GLY A 274 -13.71 9.03 -11.07
C GLY A 274 -13.43 7.52 -11.09
N LEU A 275 -14.36 6.80 -11.75
CA LEU A 275 -14.30 5.36 -12.00
C LEU A 275 -14.28 5.13 -13.51
N THR A 276 -13.38 4.28 -14.00
CA THR A 276 -13.26 3.98 -15.45
C THR A 276 -14.56 3.37 -15.98
N SER A 277 -15.22 4.08 -16.89
CA SER A 277 -16.41 3.60 -17.61
C SER A 277 -16.01 2.88 -18.89
N GLY A 278 -15.45 3.60 -19.84
CA GLY A 278 -15.01 3.04 -21.12
C GLY A 278 -14.22 4.04 -21.92
N GLY A 279 -13.82 3.64 -23.12
CA GLY A 279 -12.98 4.51 -23.95
C GLY A 279 -12.73 3.97 -25.34
N SER A 280 -11.80 4.62 -26.04
CA SER A 280 -11.30 4.21 -27.35
C SER A 280 -9.79 4.40 -27.43
N GLY A 281 -9.12 3.64 -28.31
CA GLY A 281 -7.67 3.56 -28.41
C GLY A 281 -7.10 2.49 -27.50
N ASP A 282 -5.80 2.52 -27.29
CA ASP A 282 -5.05 1.59 -26.47
C ASP A 282 -3.88 2.30 -25.75
N CYS A 283 -3.21 1.60 -24.84
CA CYS A 283 -2.10 2.21 -24.09
C CYS A 283 -0.75 2.18 -24.84
N SER A 284 -0.72 1.64 -26.06
CA SER A 284 0.47 1.69 -26.93
C SER A 284 0.46 2.91 -27.85
N SER A 285 -0.72 3.25 -28.38
CA SER A 285 -0.89 4.37 -29.33
C SER A 285 -1.55 5.61 -28.73
N GLY A 286 -2.06 5.49 -27.51
CA GLY A 286 -2.83 6.52 -26.82
C GLY A 286 -4.35 6.31 -26.98
N GLY A 287 -5.12 6.93 -26.08
CA GLY A 287 -6.56 6.73 -26.06
C GLY A 287 -7.31 7.90 -25.46
N THR A 288 -8.62 7.79 -25.54
CA THR A 288 -9.58 8.63 -24.84
C THR A 288 -10.40 7.76 -23.93
N THR A 289 -10.42 8.08 -22.64
CA THR A 289 -11.18 7.33 -21.65
C THR A 289 -12.17 8.24 -20.94
N TYR A 290 -13.32 7.69 -20.65
CA TYR A 290 -14.42 8.32 -19.95
C TYR A 290 -14.54 7.71 -18.56
N PHE A 291 -14.82 8.56 -17.57
CA PHE A 291 -14.91 8.16 -16.17
C PHE A 291 -16.21 8.67 -15.56
N GLN A 292 -16.87 7.82 -14.81
CA GLN A 292 -17.96 8.22 -13.95
C GLN A 292 -17.44 9.08 -12.80
N PRO A 293 -18.00 10.27 -12.51
CA PRO A 293 -17.60 11.04 -11.34
C PRO A 293 -17.79 10.24 -10.04
N VAL A 294 -16.74 10.10 -9.25
CA VAL A 294 -16.81 9.30 -8.00
C VAL A 294 -17.70 9.95 -6.96
N THR A 295 -17.81 11.27 -6.96
CA THR A 295 -18.64 12.03 -6.01
C THR A 295 -20.12 11.67 -6.09
N GLU A 296 -20.60 11.28 -7.28
CA GLU A 296 -21.96 10.80 -7.49
C GLU A 296 -22.16 9.44 -6.81
N ALA A 297 -21.25 8.48 -7.04
CA ALA A 297 -21.29 7.16 -6.41
C ALA A 297 -21.21 7.26 -4.87
N LEU A 298 -20.30 8.10 -4.35
CA LEU A 298 -20.16 8.33 -2.91
C LEU A 298 -21.46 8.87 -2.30
N SER A 299 -22.08 9.84 -2.96
CA SER A 299 -23.35 10.45 -2.53
C SER A 299 -24.50 9.46 -2.60
N ALA A 300 -24.63 8.73 -3.72
CA ALA A 300 -25.71 7.78 -3.94
C ALA A 300 -25.74 6.65 -2.90
N TYR A 301 -24.55 6.18 -2.50
CA TYR A 301 -24.44 5.07 -1.54
C TYR A 301 -24.18 5.53 -0.09
N GLY A 302 -24.00 6.81 0.18
CA GLY A 302 -23.74 7.32 1.52
C GLY A 302 -22.45 6.80 2.12
N VAL A 303 -21.39 6.74 1.32
CA VAL A 303 -20.06 6.22 1.72
C VAL A 303 -18.96 7.26 1.50
N SER A 304 -17.81 7.07 2.13
CA SER A 304 -16.62 7.91 1.97
C SER A 304 -15.37 7.07 1.74
N VAL A 305 -14.40 7.61 1.03
CA VAL A 305 -13.01 7.12 1.03
C VAL A 305 -12.41 7.26 2.43
N PHE A 306 -11.36 6.53 2.75
CA PHE A 306 -10.73 6.54 4.07
C PHE A 306 -9.22 6.32 4.00
#